data_bb37c9a785e6d65fee7b8ea9d04ac787
#
_entry.id   bb37c9a785e6d65fee7b8ea9d04ac787
#
_cell.length_a   1.000
_cell.length_b   1.000
_cell.length_c   1.000
_cell.angle_alpha   90.00
_cell.angle_beta   90.00
_cell.angle_gamma   90.00
#
_symmetry.space_group_name_H-M   'P 1'
#
loop_
_entity.id
_entity.type
_entity.pdbx_description
1 polymer ?
#
loop_
_entity_poly.entity_id
_entity_poly.type
_entity_poly.pdbx_seq_one_letter_code
_entity_poly.pdbx_strand_id
1 'polypeptide(L)'
;GTPDMKLPIQYALFYPDRRPMAGKRVDFYELGSITFEKPDMDTFTGLKLAMQAAAEGGSMPTVFNAANERAVSLFLDRKLRFLQIPEMIELCMRAHHKIENPSVEEILRTEQETYELIRRRTE
;
A
#
# COMPACT_ATOMS: atom_id res chain seq x y z
N GLY A 1 -5.40 -15.21 11.90
CA GLY A 1 -4.04 -15.78 11.78
C GLY A 1 -2.98 -14.77 12.21
N THR A 2 -1.74 -15.20 12.32
CA THR A 2 -0.60 -14.27 12.39
C THR A 2 -0.57 -13.39 11.16
N PRO A 3 -0.03 -12.14 11.21
CA PRO A 3 0.05 -11.26 10.05
C PRO A 3 1.04 -11.79 9.02
N ASP A 4 0.59 -12.74 8.21
CA ASP A 4 1.34 -13.39 7.13
C ASP A 4 0.37 -13.65 5.96
N MET A 5 0.72 -13.18 4.78
CA MET A 5 -0.08 -13.34 3.57
C MET A 5 -0.11 -14.78 3.04
N LYS A 6 0.76 -15.67 3.51
CA LYS A 6 0.78 -17.09 3.07
C LYS A 6 -0.56 -17.79 3.33
N LEU A 7 -1.19 -17.51 4.47
CA LEU A 7 -2.48 -18.14 4.83
C LEU A 7 -3.61 -17.77 3.86
N PRO A 8 -3.90 -16.49 3.59
CA PRO A 8 -4.95 -16.13 2.63
C PRO A 8 -4.60 -16.52 1.20
N ILE A 9 -3.33 -16.47 0.79
CA ILE A 9 -2.89 -16.92 -0.55
C ILE A 9 -3.11 -18.42 -0.69
N GLN A 10 -2.66 -19.24 0.29
CA GLN A 10 -2.88 -20.68 0.27
C GLN A 10 -4.38 -21.01 0.17
N TYR A 11 -5.21 -20.33 0.96
CA TYR A 11 -6.64 -20.58 0.92
C TYR A 11 -7.28 -20.18 -0.42
N ALA A 12 -6.82 -19.09 -1.02
CA ALA A 12 -7.30 -18.70 -2.35
C ALA A 12 -6.94 -19.74 -3.43
N LEU A 13 -5.73 -20.31 -3.37
CA LEU A 13 -5.26 -21.31 -4.33
C LEU A 13 -5.96 -22.68 -4.19
N PHE A 14 -6.39 -23.04 -2.98
CA PHE A 14 -7.00 -24.33 -2.69
C PHE A 14 -8.49 -24.26 -2.38
N TYR A 15 -9.09 -23.09 -2.58
CA TYR A 15 -10.50 -22.88 -2.27
C TYR A 15 -11.40 -24.00 -2.87
N PRO A 16 -12.36 -24.57 -2.12
CA PRO A 16 -12.75 -24.22 -0.73
C PRO A 16 -11.99 -25.01 0.35
N ASP A 17 -11.01 -25.81 -0.03
CA ASP A 17 -10.29 -26.71 0.86
C ASP A 17 -9.28 -25.97 1.75
N ARG A 18 -9.24 -26.35 3.04
CA ARG A 18 -8.19 -25.88 3.95
C ARG A 18 -7.08 -26.92 4.03
N ARG A 19 -5.87 -26.52 3.65
CA ARG A 19 -4.69 -27.37 3.67
C ARG A 19 -3.81 -27.05 4.89
N PRO A 20 -3.08 -28.07 5.43
CA PRO A 20 -2.06 -27.81 6.43
C PRO A 20 -1.02 -26.81 5.90
N MET A 21 -0.60 -25.88 6.75
CA MET A 21 0.45 -24.92 6.42
C MET A 21 1.54 -24.97 7.49
N ALA A 22 2.79 -24.99 7.05
CA ALA A 22 3.93 -24.84 7.94
C ALA A 22 4.03 -23.38 8.41
N GLY A 23 4.28 -23.18 9.70
CA GLY A 23 4.44 -21.85 10.27
C GLY A 23 3.88 -21.75 11.69
N LYS A 24 4.16 -20.61 12.34
CA LYS A 24 3.65 -20.35 13.70
C LYS A 24 2.14 -20.14 13.64
N ARG A 25 1.41 -20.92 14.41
CA ARG A 25 -0.03 -20.71 14.60
C ARG A 25 -0.27 -19.64 15.68
N VAL A 26 -1.42 -18.99 15.62
CA VAL A 26 -1.85 -18.09 16.69
C VAL A 26 -2.16 -18.91 17.92
N ASP A 27 -1.50 -18.59 19.03
CA ASP A 27 -1.89 -19.02 20.35
C ASP A 27 -2.72 -17.91 20.98
N PHE A 28 -4.02 -18.16 21.20
CA PHE A 28 -4.91 -17.17 21.76
C PHE A 28 -4.64 -16.89 23.23
N TYR A 29 -4.01 -17.81 23.94
CA TYR A 29 -3.62 -17.61 25.34
C TYR A 29 -2.39 -16.69 25.46
N GLU A 30 -1.41 -16.82 24.55
CA GLU A 30 -0.29 -15.88 24.44
C GLU A 30 -0.75 -14.51 23.94
N LEU A 31 -1.68 -14.47 22.98
CA LEU A 31 -2.20 -13.23 22.40
C LEU A 31 -3.00 -12.40 23.41
N GLY A 32 -3.78 -13.07 24.29
CA GLY A 32 -4.59 -12.45 25.32
C GLY A 32 -5.72 -11.59 24.75
N SER A 33 -5.43 -10.32 24.46
CA SER A 33 -6.42 -9.35 23.96
C SER A 33 -5.91 -8.58 22.73
N ILE A 34 -6.84 -8.15 21.90
CA ILE A 34 -6.60 -7.21 20.77
C ILE A 34 -7.47 -5.98 21.02
N THR A 35 -6.86 -4.82 20.93
CA THR A 35 -7.56 -3.54 21.04
C THR A 35 -7.80 -2.92 19.68
N PHE A 36 -8.88 -2.14 19.57
CA PHE A 36 -9.24 -1.40 18.37
C PHE A 36 -9.44 0.06 18.74
N GLU A 37 -8.86 0.95 17.96
CA GLU A 37 -8.99 2.38 18.10
C GLU A 37 -9.45 3.00 16.80
N LYS A 38 -10.09 4.18 16.88
CA LYS A 38 -10.45 4.93 15.69
C LYS A 38 -9.17 5.49 15.05
N PRO A 39 -8.95 5.28 13.74
CA PRO A 39 -7.77 5.84 13.07
C PRO A 39 -7.80 7.36 13.08
N ASP A 40 -6.66 7.98 13.40
CA ASP A 40 -6.44 9.41 13.26
C ASP A 40 -6.18 9.75 11.78
N MET A 41 -7.25 10.09 11.07
CA MET A 41 -7.23 10.37 9.63
C MET A 41 -6.72 11.79 9.31
N ASP A 42 -6.59 12.64 10.30
CA ASP A 42 -6.12 14.02 10.13
C ASP A 42 -4.60 14.10 10.24
N THR A 43 -4.02 13.38 11.19
CA THR A 43 -2.56 13.27 11.33
C THR A 43 -1.96 12.28 10.33
N PHE A 44 -2.60 11.13 10.14
CA PHE A 44 -2.13 10.04 9.28
C PHE A 44 -3.00 9.92 8.03
N THR A 45 -2.80 10.82 7.10
CA THR A 45 -3.64 10.95 5.89
C THR A 45 -3.49 9.78 4.89
N GLY A 46 -2.49 8.91 5.05
CA GLY A 46 -2.22 7.81 4.13
C GLY A 46 -3.41 6.87 3.92
N LEU A 47 -4.18 6.55 4.99
CA LEU A 47 -5.38 5.74 4.86
C LEU A 47 -6.47 6.44 4.05
N LYS A 48 -6.66 7.75 4.25
CA LYS A 48 -7.62 8.56 3.48
C LYS A 48 -7.26 8.56 2.00
N LEU A 49 -5.98 8.73 1.67
CA LEU A 49 -5.47 8.68 0.29
C LEU A 49 -5.66 7.29 -0.35
N ALA A 50 -5.44 6.21 0.42
CA ALA A 50 -5.68 4.85 -0.04
C ALA A 50 -7.16 4.61 -0.39
N MET A 51 -8.07 5.08 0.47
CA MET A 51 -9.52 5.00 0.22
C MET A 51 -9.93 5.82 -1.00
N GLN A 52 -9.35 7.01 -1.18
CA GLN A 52 -9.56 7.86 -2.35
C GLN A 52 -9.07 7.15 -3.62
N ALA A 53 -7.85 6.64 -3.65
CA ALA A 53 -7.30 5.92 -4.80
C ALA A 53 -8.14 4.70 -5.18
N ALA A 54 -8.65 3.95 -4.19
CA ALA A 54 -9.53 2.82 -4.41
C ALA A 54 -10.90 3.24 -5.00
N ALA A 55 -11.47 4.35 -4.53
CA ALA A 55 -12.74 4.87 -5.02
C ALA A 55 -12.63 5.45 -6.44
N GLU A 56 -11.51 6.12 -6.75
CA GLU A 56 -11.25 6.66 -8.09
C GLU A 56 -10.99 5.55 -9.12
N GLY A 57 -10.32 4.46 -8.72
CA GLY A 57 -10.04 3.33 -9.59
C GLY A 57 -9.09 3.63 -10.75
N GLY A 58 -9.20 2.87 -11.83
CA GLY A 58 -8.32 3.00 -12.99
C GLY A 58 -6.84 2.85 -12.64
N SER A 59 -5.99 3.76 -13.11
CA SER A 59 -4.56 3.79 -12.80
C SER A 59 -4.21 4.44 -11.44
N MET A 60 -5.19 5.01 -10.72
CA MET A 60 -4.92 5.71 -9.46
C MET A 60 -4.36 4.81 -8.34
N PRO A 61 -4.83 3.55 -8.15
CA PRO A 61 -4.21 2.61 -7.22
C PRO A 61 -2.74 2.31 -7.53
N THR A 62 -2.36 2.29 -8.82
CA THR A 62 -0.95 2.11 -9.23
C THR A 62 -0.10 3.28 -8.76
N VAL A 63 -0.58 4.52 -8.96
CA VAL A 63 0.12 5.73 -8.49
C VAL A 63 0.28 5.72 -6.99
N PHE A 64 -0.80 5.41 -6.25
CA PHE A 64 -0.75 5.33 -4.79
C PHE A 64 0.29 4.32 -4.32
N ASN A 65 0.27 3.11 -4.90
CA ASN A 65 1.19 2.03 -4.50
C ASN A 65 2.64 2.38 -4.83
N ALA A 66 2.92 2.81 -6.06
CA ALA A 66 4.27 3.20 -6.48
C ALA A 66 4.83 4.35 -5.64
N ALA A 67 4.01 5.38 -5.38
CA ALA A 67 4.41 6.50 -4.53
C ALA A 67 4.71 6.06 -3.10
N ASN A 68 3.85 5.20 -2.52
CA ASN A 68 4.07 4.66 -1.19
C ASN A 68 5.38 3.85 -1.10
N GLU A 69 5.60 2.92 -2.02
CA GLU A 69 6.82 2.10 -2.02
C GLU A 69 8.08 2.97 -2.09
N ARG A 70 8.09 3.95 -3.01
CA ARG A 70 9.25 4.84 -3.17
C ARG A 70 9.46 5.74 -1.96
N ALA A 71 8.38 6.32 -1.40
CA ALA A 71 8.46 7.18 -0.23
C ALA A 71 8.91 6.40 1.01
N VAL A 72 8.41 5.18 1.21
CA VAL A 72 8.86 4.28 2.30
C VAL A 72 10.33 3.94 2.15
N SER A 73 10.80 3.60 0.95
CA SER A 73 12.23 3.35 0.69
C SER A 73 13.08 4.55 1.09
N LEU A 74 12.68 5.76 0.69
CA LEU A 74 13.39 7.00 1.05
C LEU A 74 13.35 7.29 2.55
N PHE A 75 12.25 6.98 3.22
CA PHE A 75 12.15 7.10 4.67
C PHE A 75 13.12 6.13 5.38
N LEU A 76 13.19 4.87 4.95
CA LEU A 76 14.12 3.89 5.50
C LEU A 76 15.58 4.29 5.27
N ASP A 77 15.87 4.93 4.14
CA ASP A 77 17.17 5.54 3.83
C ASP A 77 17.42 6.88 4.57
N ARG A 78 16.52 7.31 5.46
CA ARG A 78 16.57 8.57 6.22
C ARG A 78 16.59 9.84 5.35
N LYS A 79 16.08 9.77 4.13
CA LYS A 79 15.94 10.90 3.21
C LYS A 79 14.61 11.63 3.33
N LEU A 80 13.59 10.99 3.91
CA LEU A 80 12.28 11.57 4.23
C LEU A 80 11.95 11.36 5.71
N ARG A 81 11.09 12.23 6.25
CA ARG A 81 10.44 12.06 7.55
C ARG A 81 9.17 11.23 7.38
N PHE A 82 8.68 10.62 8.46
CA PHE A 82 7.51 9.74 8.42
C PHE A 82 6.27 10.41 7.81
N LEU A 83 5.92 11.62 8.24
CA LEU A 83 4.76 12.34 7.72
C LEU A 83 4.93 12.85 6.28
N GLN A 84 6.14 12.86 5.74
CA GLN A 84 6.37 13.19 4.33
C GLN A 84 6.00 12.04 3.39
N ILE A 85 5.83 10.81 3.90
CA ILE A 85 5.35 9.68 3.08
C ILE A 85 3.99 10.01 2.46
N PRO A 86 2.93 10.31 3.25
CA PRO A 86 1.64 10.65 2.66
C PRO A 86 1.65 11.93 1.83
N GLU A 87 2.51 12.90 2.13
CA GLU A 87 2.68 14.12 1.31
C GLU A 87 3.18 13.77 -0.11
N MET A 88 4.15 12.85 -0.23
CA MET A 88 4.64 12.37 -1.53
C MET A 88 3.56 11.60 -2.29
N ILE A 89 2.79 10.76 -1.61
CA ILE A 89 1.68 10.04 -2.22
C ILE A 89 0.64 11.02 -2.78
N GLU A 90 0.21 11.99 -1.97
CA GLU A 90 -0.76 13.00 -2.39
C GLU A 90 -0.27 13.83 -3.58
N LEU A 91 0.99 14.23 -3.57
CA LEU A 91 1.62 14.94 -4.69
C LEU A 91 1.54 14.13 -5.98
N CYS A 92 1.89 12.85 -5.94
CA CYS A 92 1.84 11.97 -7.11
C CYS A 92 0.40 11.76 -7.60
N MET A 93 -0.54 11.53 -6.70
CA MET A 93 -1.96 11.37 -7.04
C MET A 93 -2.53 12.62 -7.71
N ARG A 94 -2.19 13.83 -7.21
CA ARG A 94 -2.63 15.10 -7.80
C ARG A 94 -2.01 15.41 -9.16
N ALA A 95 -0.78 14.96 -9.39
CA ALA A 95 -0.07 15.19 -10.64
C ALA A 95 -0.47 14.22 -11.75
N HIS A 96 -1.08 13.09 -11.40
CA HIS A 96 -1.42 12.04 -12.35
C HIS A 96 -2.75 12.31 -13.06
N HIS A 97 -2.79 12.02 -14.37
CA HIS A 97 -4.01 11.98 -15.16
C HIS A 97 -4.52 10.54 -15.23
N LYS A 98 -5.64 10.28 -14.55
CA LYS A 98 -6.22 8.93 -14.45
C LYS A 98 -6.50 8.31 -15.81
N ILE A 99 -6.08 7.07 -16.00
CA ILE A 99 -6.46 6.19 -17.11
C ILE A 99 -7.54 5.24 -16.58
N GLU A 100 -8.74 5.25 -17.18
CA GLU A 100 -9.90 4.52 -16.65
C GLU A 100 -9.74 3.00 -16.68
N ASN A 101 -9.27 2.46 -17.79
CA ASN A 101 -9.07 1.02 -17.98
C ASN A 101 -7.64 0.78 -18.50
N PRO A 102 -6.62 0.91 -17.63
CA PRO A 102 -5.25 0.84 -18.08
C PRO A 102 -4.87 -0.57 -18.53
N SER A 103 -4.14 -0.67 -19.65
CA SER A 103 -3.44 -1.88 -20.04
C SER A 103 -2.28 -2.17 -19.08
N VAL A 104 -1.69 -3.38 -19.17
CA VAL A 104 -0.52 -3.74 -18.36
C VAL A 104 0.65 -2.78 -18.64
N GLU A 105 0.86 -2.43 -19.89
CA GLU A 105 1.93 -1.50 -20.31
C GLU A 105 1.70 -0.09 -19.73
N GLU A 106 0.45 0.37 -19.69
CA GLU A 106 0.09 1.66 -19.08
C GLU A 106 0.26 1.64 -17.56
N ILE A 107 -0.05 0.51 -16.89
CA ILE A 107 0.21 0.34 -15.46
C ILE A 107 1.72 0.45 -15.17
N LEU A 108 2.54 -0.29 -15.90
CA LEU A 108 4.00 -0.26 -15.73
C LEU A 108 4.60 1.13 -16.04
N ARG A 109 4.09 1.81 -17.07
CA ARG A 109 4.50 3.18 -17.37
C ARG A 109 4.11 4.15 -16.26
N THR A 110 2.88 4.06 -15.75
CA THR A 110 2.40 4.89 -14.63
C THR A 110 3.27 4.73 -13.39
N GLU A 111 3.68 3.51 -13.07
CA GLU A 111 4.61 3.22 -11.99
C GLU A 111 5.95 3.94 -12.19
N GLN A 112 6.56 3.81 -13.37
CA GLN A 112 7.85 4.44 -13.69
C GLN A 112 7.76 5.97 -13.65
N GLU A 113 6.72 6.56 -14.22
CA GLU A 113 6.47 8.01 -14.18
C GLU A 113 6.34 8.52 -12.74
N THR A 114 5.69 7.73 -11.87
CA THR A 114 5.55 8.05 -10.44
C THR A 114 6.91 8.02 -9.73
N TYR A 115 7.74 7.01 -9.97
CA TYR A 115 9.08 6.94 -9.42
C TYR A 115 9.97 8.10 -9.87
N GLU A 116 9.88 8.49 -11.15
CA GLU A 116 10.63 9.63 -11.67
C GLU A 116 10.18 10.97 -11.09
N LEU A 117 8.87 11.15 -10.89
CA LEU A 117 8.34 12.35 -10.26
C LEU A 117 8.90 12.53 -8.84
N ILE A 118 8.91 11.46 -8.03
CA ILE A 118 9.48 11.51 -6.69
C ILE A 118 10.98 11.77 -6.73
N ARG A 119 11.72 11.11 -7.64
CA ARG A 119 13.14 11.32 -7.78
C ARG A 119 13.48 12.79 -8.01
N ARG A 120 12.80 13.45 -8.95
CA ARG A 120 13.00 14.88 -9.26
C ARG A 120 12.69 15.83 -8.09
N ARG A 121 11.95 15.35 -7.09
CA ARG A 121 11.58 16.15 -5.91
C ARG A 121 12.51 15.93 -4.74
N THR A 122 13.29 14.86 -4.75
CA THR A 122 14.16 14.44 -3.64
C THR A 122 15.66 14.54 -3.94
N GLU A 123 16.02 14.79 -5.21
CA GLU A 123 17.36 15.21 -5.67
C GLU A 123 17.48 16.72 -5.71
#